data_5d97742b6476f9ef48d8012773528c99
#
_entry.id   5d97742b6476f9ef48d8012773528c99
#
_cell.length_a   1.000
_cell.length_b   1.000
_cell.length_c   1.000
_cell.angle_alpha   90.00
_cell.angle_beta   90.00
_cell.angle_gamma   90.00
#
_symmetry.space_group_name_H-M   'P 1'
#
loop_
_entity.id
_entity.type
_entity.pdbx_description
1 polymer ?
#
loop_
_entity_poly.entity_id
_entity_poly.type
_entity_poly.pdbx_seq_one_letter_code
_entity_poly.pdbx_strand_id
1 'polypeptide(L)'
;MSLYCSGTDNLSQISECILSQFSGYRIILFKGNLGAGKTSLIKNLCKLLGVQSTVSSPTFSLVNEYETTQNEIIYHFDFYRIKDVEEAFDMGIEEYIESGNICLIEWPEMIEEILPEKYLEVNISLKGEGREYILTTNDHG
;
A
#
# COMPACT_ATOMS: atom_id res chain seq x y z
N MET A 1 -0.41 -7.32 15.67
CA MET A 1 -0.24 -8.74 15.28
C MET A 1 0.58 -8.83 14.01
N SER A 2 1.53 -9.76 13.96
CA SER A 2 2.35 -9.95 12.78
C SER A 2 1.94 -11.23 12.06
N LEU A 3 1.82 -11.16 10.75
CA LEU A 3 1.57 -12.31 9.89
C LEU A 3 2.80 -12.52 9.02
N TYR A 4 3.15 -13.77 8.80
CA TYR A 4 4.37 -14.11 8.07
C TYR A 4 4.05 -15.03 6.88
N CYS A 5 4.58 -14.68 5.71
CA CYS A 5 4.56 -15.54 4.53
C CYS A 5 5.85 -15.33 3.75
N SER A 6 6.29 -16.34 3.04
CA SER A 6 7.51 -16.25 2.23
C SER A 6 7.30 -16.83 0.84
N GLY A 7 8.10 -16.36 -0.11
CA GLY A 7 8.12 -16.85 -1.49
C GLY A 7 7.27 -16.02 -2.45
N THR A 8 7.70 -15.97 -3.71
CA THR A 8 7.03 -15.23 -4.76
C THR A 8 5.74 -15.90 -5.23
N ASP A 9 5.65 -17.21 -5.06
CA ASP A 9 4.48 -17.98 -5.49
C ASP A 9 3.25 -17.72 -4.62
N ASN A 10 3.44 -16.99 -3.51
CA ASN A 10 2.39 -16.76 -2.54
C ASN A 10 1.72 -15.39 -2.66
N LEU A 11 1.88 -14.70 -3.80
CA LEU A 11 1.29 -13.37 -3.99
C LEU A 11 -0.20 -13.35 -3.72
N SER A 12 -0.94 -14.34 -4.23
CA SER A 12 -2.38 -14.40 -3.99
C SER A 12 -2.73 -14.64 -2.54
N GLN A 13 -1.97 -15.49 -1.85
CA GLN A 13 -2.18 -15.75 -0.42
C GLN A 13 -1.87 -14.52 0.42
N ILE A 14 -0.78 -13.82 0.11
CA ILE A 14 -0.42 -12.57 0.77
C ILE A 14 -1.50 -11.52 0.56
N SER A 15 -1.97 -11.39 -0.67
CA SER A 15 -3.03 -10.44 -1.00
C SER A 15 -4.31 -10.75 -0.25
N GLU A 16 -4.70 -12.01 -0.15
CA GLU A 16 -5.87 -12.42 0.62
C GLU A 16 -5.71 -12.11 2.11
N CYS A 17 -4.52 -12.31 2.68
CA CYS A 17 -4.23 -11.94 4.06
C CYS A 17 -4.41 -10.44 4.27
N ILE A 18 -3.91 -9.64 3.34
CA ILE A 18 -4.04 -8.17 3.42
C ILE A 18 -5.51 -7.78 3.32
N LEU A 19 -6.23 -8.36 2.35
CA LEU A 19 -7.65 -8.08 2.16
C LEU A 19 -8.48 -8.38 3.39
N SER A 20 -8.12 -9.43 4.12
CA SER A 20 -8.84 -9.81 5.35
C SER A 20 -8.74 -8.75 6.45
N GLN A 21 -7.78 -7.83 6.35
CA GLN A 21 -7.59 -6.75 7.33
C GLN A 21 -8.29 -5.45 6.94
N PHE A 22 -8.84 -5.36 5.72
CA PHE A 22 -9.38 -4.11 5.21
C PHE A 22 -10.60 -3.58 5.96
N SER A 23 -11.35 -4.43 6.64
CA SER A 23 -12.47 -3.97 7.47
C SER A 23 -12.00 -3.15 8.67
N GLY A 24 -10.77 -3.37 9.13
CA GLY A 24 -10.20 -2.64 10.26
C GLY A 24 -9.10 -1.65 9.87
N TYR A 25 -8.47 -1.85 8.72
CA TYR A 25 -7.33 -1.04 8.29
C TYR A 25 -7.51 -0.62 6.85
N ARG A 26 -7.72 0.68 6.64
CA ARG A 26 -7.91 1.25 5.30
C ARG A 26 -6.65 1.89 4.74
N ILE A 27 -5.64 2.09 5.58
CA ILE A 27 -4.34 2.63 5.18
C ILE A 27 -3.34 1.48 5.22
N ILE A 28 -2.76 1.15 4.08
CA ILE A 28 -1.81 0.04 3.95
C ILE A 28 -0.49 0.59 3.43
N LEU A 29 0.56 0.40 4.21
CA LEU A 29 1.90 0.88 3.87
C LEU A 29 2.73 -0.27 3.31
N PHE A 30 3.43 -0.02 2.22
CA PHE A 30 4.29 -1.01 1.58
C PHE A 30 5.74 -0.55 1.69
N LYS A 31 6.52 -1.27 2.46
CA LYS A 31 7.95 -1.00 2.68
C LYS A 31 8.80 -2.09 2.02
N GLY A 32 9.91 -1.69 1.46
CA GLY A 32 10.85 -2.59 0.82
C GLY A 32 11.77 -1.83 -0.11
N ASN A 33 12.93 -2.41 -0.39
CA ASN A 33 13.89 -1.79 -1.29
C ASN A 33 13.33 -1.73 -2.71
N LEU A 34 13.91 -0.87 -3.53
CA LEU A 34 13.57 -0.77 -4.93
C LEU A 34 13.71 -2.16 -5.57
N GLY A 35 12.70 -2.59 -6.31
CA GLY A 35 12.69 -3.91 -6.93
C GLY A 35 12.23 -5.04 -6.01
N ALA A 36 11.80 -4.74 -4.78
CA ALA A 36 11.33 -5.78 -3.85
C ALA A 36 9.99 -6.40 -4.26
N GLY A 37 9.23 -5.73 -5.14
CA GLY A 37 7.95 -6.26 -5.61
C GLY A 37 6.72 -5.57 -5.02
N LYS A 38 6.88 -4.35 -4.50
CA LYS A 38 5.76 -3.59 -3.93
C LYS A 38 4.65 -3.36 -4.95
N THR A 39 5.01 -2.88 -6.12
CA THR A 39 4.03 -2.60 -7.18
C THR A 39 3.35 -3.90 -7.66
N SER A 40 4.09 -4.99 -7.75
CA SER A 40 3.53 -6.29 -8.14
C SER A 40 2.46 -6.75 -7.16
N LEU A 41 2.72 -6.57 -5.88
CA LEU A 41 1.75 -6.93 -4.84
C LEU A 41 0.51 -6.02 -4.92
N ILE A 42 0.70 -4.74 -5.12
CA ILE A 42 -0.41 -3.79 -5.27
C ILE A 42 -1.26 -4.14 -6.49
N LYS A 43 -0.64 -4.51 -7.61
CA LYS A 43 -1.37 -4.96 -8.80
C LYS A 43 -2.24 -6.17 -8.51
N ASN A 44 -1.70 -7.13 -7.76
CA ASN A 44 -2.45 -8.33 -7.39
C ASN A 44 -3.62 -7.99 -6.45
N LEU A 45 -3.39 -7.14 -5.47
CA LEU A 45 -4.44 -6.66 -4.57
C LEU A 45 -5.57 -5.98 -5.35
N CYS A 46 -5.23 -5.07 -6.24
CA CYS A 46 -6.22 -4.34 -7.03
C CYS A 46 -7.01 -5.28 -7.93
N LYS A 47 -6.35 -6.28 -8.50
CA LYS A 47 -7.04 -7.27 -9.32
C LYS A 47 -8.08 -8.03 -8.50
N LEU A 48 -7.72 -8.45 -7.28
CA LEU A 48 -8.65 -9.15 -6.40
C LEU A 48 -9.79 -8.25 -5.91
N LEU A 49 -9.54 -6.95 -5.81
CA LEU A 49 -10.58 -5.98 -5.44
C LEU A 49 -11.50 -5.61 -6.59
N GLY A 50 -11.21 -6.06 -7.80
CA GLY A 50 -12.06 -5.80 -8.95
C GLY A 50 -11.72 -4.54 -9.72
N VAL A 51 -10.48 -4.07 -9.64
CA VAL A 51 -10.02 -2.95 -10.47
C VAL A 51 -9.79 -3.45 -11.88
N GLN A 52 -10.45 -2.84 -12.87
CA GLN A 52 -10.35 -3.24 -14.27
C GLN A 52 -9.39 -2.38 -15.08
N SER A 53 -9.06 -1.18 -14.60
CA SER A 53 -8.09 -0.33 -15.26
C SER A 53 -6.67 -0.82 -15.02
N THR A 54 -5.72 -0.30 -15.79
CA THR A 54 -4.30 -0.63 -15.63
C THR A 54 -3.79 -0.05 -14.31
N VAL A 55 -3.18 -0.89 -13.50
CA VAL A 55 -2.55 -0.47 -12.24
C VAL A 55 -1.06 -0.30 -12.47
N SER A 56 -0.55 0.87 -12.14
CA SER A 56 0.87 1.20 -12.28
C SER A 56 1.25 2.20 -11.20
N SER A 57 2.55 2.30 -10.91
CA SER A 57 3.03 3.30 -9.97
C SER A 57 2.76 4.70 -10.52
N PRO A 58 2.29 5.64 -9.69
CA PRO A 58 2.12 7.03 -10.11
C PRO A 58 3.47 7.64 -10.52
N THR A 59 3.50 8.40 -11.60
CA THR A 59 4.75 9.00 -12.09
C THR A 59 4.87 10.48 -11.78
N PHE A 60 3.86 11.27 -12.12
CA PHE A 60 3.92 12.72 -11.95
C PHE A 60 3.01 13.25 -10.86
N SER A 61 1.88 12.60 -10.64
CA SER A 61 0.85 13.09 -9.74
C SER A 61 0.97 12.58 -8.30
N LEU A 62 1.91 11.70 -8.01
CA LEU A 62 2.12 11.04 -6.73
C LEU A 62 0.96 10.12 -6.32
N VAL A 63 -0.21 10.23 -6.92
CA VAL A 63 -1.37 9.40 -6.59
C VAL A 63 -2.10 8.99 -7.86
N ASN A 64 -2.52 7.72 -7.89
CA ASN A 64 -3.47 7.19 -8.88
C ASN A 64 -4.75 6.82 -8.16
N GLU A 65 -5.88 7.03 -8.81
CA GLU A 65 -7.17 6.66 -8.29
C GLU A 65 -7.74 5.51 -9.13
N TYR A 66 -8.18 4.45 -8.47
CA TYR A 66 -8.80 3.30 -9.14
C TYR A 66 -10.20 3.10 -8.62
N GLU A 67 -11.08 2.61 -9.47
CA GLU A 67 -12.43 2.26 -9.09
C GLU A 67 -12.63 0.75 -9.24
N THR A 68 -13.26 0.12 -8.25
CA THR A 68 -13.55 -1.31 -8.29
C THR A 68 -14.90 -1.57 -8.98
N THR A 69 -15.16 -2.83 -9.28
CA THR A 69 -16.46 -3.22 -9.86
C THR A 69 -17.64 -2.99 -8.91
N GLN A 70 -17.35 -2.76 -7.63
CA GLN A 70 -18.38 -2.44 -6.63
C GLN A 70 -18.44 -0.94 -6.34
N ASN A 71 -17.84 -0.12 -7.21
CA ASN A 71 -17.82 1.34 -7.10
C ASN A 71 -17.09 1.86 -5.87
N GLU A 72 -16.14 1.11 -5.35
CA GLU A 72 -15.26 1.58 -4.29
C GLU A 72 -14.05 2.27 -4.91
N ILE A 73 -13.52 3.27 -4.21
CA ILE A 73 -12.35 4.03 -4.67
C ILE A 73 -11.12 3.56 -3.91
N ILE A 74 -10.02 3.36 -4.65
CA ILE A 74 -8.72 3.00 -4.09
C ILE A 74 -7.73 4.07 -4.51
N TYR A 75 -6.98 4.62 -3.56
CA TYR A 75 -5.91 5.56 -3.83
C TYR A 75 -4.57 4.83 -3.72
N HIS A 76 -3.72 5.01 -4.72
CA HIS A 76 -2.40 4.40 -4.79
C HIS A 76 -1.36 5.51 -4.84
N PHE A 77 -0.53 5.60 -3.81
CA PHE A 77 0.49 6.64 -3.67
C PHE A 77 1.88 6.04 -3.84
N ASP A 78 2.80 6.83 -4.40
CA ASP A 78 4.21 6.49 -4.47
C ASP A 78 5.02 7.74 -4.15
N PHE A 79 5.69 7.73 -3.00
CA PHE A 79 6.47 8.86 -2.53
C PHE A 79 7.98 8.71 -2.74
N TYR A 80 8.39 7.79 -3.61
CA TYR A 80 9.81 7.53 -3.85
C TYR A 80 10.57 8.79 -4.28
N ARG A 81 9.95 9.64 -5.07
CA ARG A 81 10.60 10.81 -5.68
C ARG A 81 10.37 12.13 -4.98
N ILE A 82 9.59 12.17 -3.92
CA ILE A 82 9.41 13.45 -3.23
C ILE A 82 10.70 13.82 -2.50
N LYS A 83 10.96 15.12 -2.41
CA LYS A 83 12.16 15.65 -1.76
C LYS A 83 11.91 15.99 -0.32
N ASP A 84 10.69 16.40 0.01
CA ASP A 84 10.30 16.69 1.37
C ASP A 84 8.80 16.43 1.57
N VAL A 85 8.39 16.36 2.82
CA VAL A 85 7.02 16.03 3.19
C VAL A 85 6.02 17.11 2.75
N GLU A 86 6.47 18.33 2.51
CA GLU A 86 5.59 19.42 2.08
C GLU A 86 4.94 19.12 0.72
N GLU A 87 5.62 18.39 -0.14
CA GLU A 87 5.03 18.00 -1.43
C GLU A 87 3.79 17.13 -1.23
N ALA A 88 3.79 16.27 -0.20
CA ALA A 88 2.62 15.46 0.13
C ALA A 88 1.50 16.32 0.72
N PHE A 89 1.83 17.29 1.56
CA PHE A 89 0.84 18.22 2.07
C PHE A 89 0.21 19.04 0.95
N ASP A 90 1.04 19.49 0.01
CA ASP A 90 0.56 20.32 -1.10
C ASP A 90 -0.44 19.58 -1.99
N MET A 91 -0.31 18.28 -2.12
CA MET A 91 -1.27 17.48 -2.88
C MET A 91 -2.53 17.14 -2.11
N GLY A 92 -2.58 17.46 -0.80
CA GLY A 92 -3.75 17.20 0.03
C GLY A 92 -3.82 15.80 0.60
N ILE A 93 -2.68 15.19 0.92
CA ILE A 93 -2.60 13.81 1.41
C ILE A 93 -3.56 13.56 2.60
N GLU A 94 -3.73 14.54 3.48
CA GLU A 94 -4.58 14.37 4.66
C GLU A 94 -6.04 14.09 4.30
N GLU A 95 -6.55 14.73 3.24
CA GLU A 95 -7.92 14.51 2.78
C GLU A 95 -8.10 13.09 2.25
N TYR A 96 -7.10 12.56 1.55
CA TYR A 96 -7.14 11.18 1.06
C TYR A 96 -7.16 10.20 2.24
N ILE A 97 -6.28 10.40 3.21
CA ILE A 97 -6.19 9.53 4.39
C ILE A 97 -7.49 9.54 5.18
N GLU A 98 -8.12 10.70 5.33
CA GLU A 98 -9.36 10.86 6.11
C GLU A 98 -10.60 10.45 5.33
N SER A 99 -10.49 10.18 4.05
CA SER A 99 -11.64 9.87 3.19
C SER A 99 -12.38 8.58 3.56
N GLY A 100 -11.71 7.67 4.26
CA GLY A 100 -12.26 6.34 4.53
C GLY A 100 -12.07 5.35 3.40
N ASN A 101 -11.54 5.79 2.27
CA ASN A 101 -11.22 4.91 1.15
C ASN A 101 -9.90 4.18 1.41
N ILE A 102 -9.68 3.10 0.68
CA ILE A 102 -8.44 2.34 0.78
C ILE A 102 -7.30 3.17 0.20
N CYS A 103 -6.23 3.34 0.97
CA CYS A 103 -5.01 4.02 0.55
C CYS A 103 -3.85 3.05 0.59
N LEU A 104 -3.27 2.78 -0.57
CA LEU A 104 -2.10 1.92 -0.73
C LEU A 104 -0.89 2.82 -0.94
N ILE A 105 0.06 2.81 -0.02
CA ILE A 105 1.15 3.78 0.00
C ILE A 105 2.50 3.09 -0.12
N GLU A 106 3.23 3.40 -1.21
CA GLU A 106 4.62 2.98 -1.39
C GLU A 106 5.54 4.09 -0.89
N TRP A 107 6.66 3.70 -0.31
CA TRP A 107 7.66 4.60 0.29
C TRP A 107 7.06 5.49 1.38
N PRO A 108 6.35 4.88 2.37
CA PRO A 108 5.75 5.67 3.44
C PRO A 108 6.77 6.36 4.34
N GLU A 109 8.03 5.90 4.33
CA GLU A 109 9.09 6.52 5.13
C GLU A 109 9.30 7.99 4.78
N MET A 110 8.92 8.40 3.57
CA MET A 110 9.04 9.80 3.15
C MET A 110 7.99 10.71 3.80
N ILE A 111 6.95 10.14 4.37
CA ILE A 111 5.86 10.90 4.97
C ILE A 111 5.53 10.44 6.40
N GLU A 112 6.51 9.90 7.12
CA GLU A 112 6.29 9.37 8.48
C GLU A 112 5.62 10.39 9.41
N GLU A 113 5.95 11.67 9.28
CA GLU A 113 5.43 12.73 10.13
C GLU A 113 3.90 12.85 10.06
N ILE A 114 3.29 12.45 8.95
CA ILE A 114 1.87 12.66 8.70
C ILE A 114 1.08 11.37 8.59
N LEU A 115 1.69 10.24 8.90
CA LEU A 115 0.99 8.97 8.89
C LEU A 115 -0.06 8.93 10.00
N PRO A 116 -1.22 8.30 9.74
CA PRO A 116 -2.23 8.14 10.78
C PRO A 116 -1.77 7.16 11.86
N GLU A 117 -2.50 7.12 12.96
CA GLU A 117 -2.18 6.22 14.06
C GLU A 117 -2.51 4.76 13.75
N LYS A 118 -3.45 4.55 12.83
CA LYS A 118 -3.94 3.20 12.52
C LYS A 118 -3.64 2.83 11.07
N TYR A 119 -2.81 1.84 10.88
CA TYR A 119 -2.48 1.35 9.55
C TYR A 119 -1.99 -0.09 9.58
N LEU A 120 -2.02 -0.75 8.42
CA LEU A 120 -1.39 -2.03 8.21
C LEU A 120 -0.07 -1.79 7.47
N GLU A 121 1.01 -2.40 7.93
CA GLU A 121 2.30 -2.27 7.29
C GLU A 121 2.71 -3.60 6.69
N VAL A 122 3.12 -3.57 5.42
CA VAL A 122 3.60 -4.75 4.71
C VAL A 122 5.08 -4.51 4.37
N ASN A 123 5.95 -5.29 4.98
CA ASN A 123 7.38 -5.25 4.70
C ASN A 123 7.74 -6.37 3.74
N ILE A 124 8.40 -6.03 2.64
CA ILE A 124 8.81 -6.97 1.60
C ILE A 124 10.33 -6.96 1.51
N SER A 125 10.95 -8.12 1.64
CA SER A 125 12.39 -8.24 1.50
C SER A 125 12.73 -9.45 0.64
N LEU A 126 13.90 -9.42 0.00
CA LEU A 126 14.40 -10.57 -0.74
C LEU A 126 15.03 -11.54 0.25
N LYS A 127 14.74 -12.83 0.06
CA LYS A 127 15.30 -13.89 0.91
C LYS A 127 15.62 -15.09 0.03
N GLY A 128 16.91 -15.29 -0.24
CA GLY A 128 17.33 -16.30 -1.23
C GLY A 128 16.78 -15.93 -2.59
N GLU A 129 16.10 -16.87 -3.24
CA GLU A 129 15.46 -16.66 -4.53
C GLU A 129 14.02 -16.17 -4.42
N GLY A 130 13.49 -16.12 -3.20
CA GLY A 130 12.11 -15.71 -2.95
C GLY A 130 12.01 -14.40 -2.24
N ARG A 131 10.81 -14.13 -1.76
CA ARG A 131 10.51 -12.91 -1.01
C ARG A 131 9.89 -13.28 0.32
N GLU A 132 10.15 -12.44 1.30
CA GLU A 132 9.57 -12.54 2.62
C GLU A 132 8.62 -11.38 2.82
N TYR A 133 7.41 -11.67 3.26
CA TYR A 133 6.37 -10.67 3.52
C TYR A 133 6.03 -10.71 5.00
N ILE A 134 6.14 -9.57 5.67
CA ILE A 134 5.78 -9.46 7.08
C ILE A 134 4.71 -8.39 7.20
N LEU A 135 3.53 -8.77 7.70
CA LEU A 135 2.41 -7.89 7.92
C LEU A 135 2.34 -7.53 9.39
N THR A 136 2.30 -6.25 9.69
CA THR A 136 2.24 -5.74 11.05
C THR A 136 1.16 -4.67 11.14
N THR A 137 0.30 -4.77 12.15
CA THR A 137 -0.70 -3.73 12.39
C THR A 137 -0.14 -2.71 13.37
N ASN A 138 -0.45 -1.46 13.12
CA ASN A 138 -0.16 -0.36 14.03
C ASN A 138 -1.48 0.26 14.46
N ASP A 139 -1.70 0.30 15.76
CA ASP A 139 -2.97 0.71 16.30
C ASP A 139 -2.75 1.46 17.61
N HIS A 140 -2.30 2.70 17.49
CA HIS A 140 -2.07 3.58 18.64
C HIS A 140 -3.35 4.37 18.87
N GLY A 141 -4.23 3.81 19.64
CA GLY A 141 -5.47 4.51 19.88
C GLY A 141 -5.61 5.01 21.27
#